data_8d772ac1baa56431ebeed14f5330288c
#
_entry.id   8d772ac1baa56431ebeed14f5330288c
#
_cell.length_a   1.000
_cell.length_b   1.000
_cell.length_c   1.000
_cell.angle_alpha   90.00
_cell.angle_beta   90.00
_cell.angle_gamma   90.00
#
_symmetry.space_group_name_H-M   'P 1'
#
loop_
_entity.id
_entity.type
_entity.pdbx_description
1 polymer ?
#
loop_
_entity_poly.entity_id
_entity_poly.type
_entity_poly.pdbx_seq_one_letter_code
_entity_poly.pdbx_strand_id
1 'polypeptide(L)'
;DKSIDGTASYQGVEVYNDRAQKFTWGLGFQHVKQEKELKALIDNSSVNIWNVGLGYKFTNDLNLTGAYAHASGADSAIASKHKRSYAIQLNYKGAKASQMGSWGAFVGYRHLGELSTIHSTYREFGPMNGGEKGWEVGLSWAPMKNVVGKVQYYWGKELTSNNKTNALWTELSFIF
;
A
#
# COMPACT_ATOMS: atom_id res chain seq x y z
N ASP A 1 -0.43 14.88 -27.35
CA ASP A 1 -0.32 14.84 -25.90
C ASP A 1 -1.54 15.56 -25.33
N LYS A 2 -2.63 14.83 -25.11
CA LYS A 2 -3.81 15.42 -24.51
C LYS A 2 -3.57 15.40 -23.01
N SER A 3 -3.20 16.56 -22.45
CA SER A 3 -3.18 16.82 -21.03
C SER A 3 -4.51 16.37 -20.43
N ILE A 4 -4.43 15.52 -19.42
CA ILE A 4 -5.57 15.08 -18.63
C ILE A 4 -5.94 16.25 -17.71
N ASP A 5 -6.70 17.20 -18.23
CA ASP A 5 -7.32 18.28 -17.47
C ASP A 5 -8.53 17.72 -16.69
N GLY A 6 -8.24 16.98 -15.64
CA GLY A 6 -9.24 16.55 -14.68
C GLY A 6 -8.99 17.24 -13.35
N THR A 7 -9.86 18.13 -12.92
CA THR A 7 -9.87 18.64 -11.55
C THR A 7 -10.18 17.49 -10.60
N ALA A 8 -9.19 17.08 -9.81
CA ALA A 8 -9.39 16.14 -8.70
C ALA A 8 -9.42 16.95 -7.39
N SER A 9 -10.41 16.73 -6.55
CA SER A 9 -10.42 17.22 -5.17
C SER A 9 -10.28 16.05 -4.20
N TYR A 10 -9.40 16.22 -3.24
CA TYR A 10 -9.13 15.27 -2.18
C TYR A 10 -9.32 15.94 -0.83
N GLN A 11 -10.09 15.32 0.04
CA GLN A 11 -10.27 15.72 1.42
C GLN A 11 -10.12 14.47 2.29
N GLY A 12 -9.33 14.57 3.36
CA GLY A 12 -9.13 13.42 4.24
C GLY A 12 -8.87 13.86 5.68
N VAL A 13 -9.24 12.98 6.60
CA VAL A 13 -8.92 13.08 8.02
C VAL A 13 -8.39 11.73 8.49
N GLU A 14 -7.31 11.78 9.26
CA GLU A 14 -6.70 10.59 9.85
C GLU A 14 -6.45 10.82 11.34
N VAL A 15 -6.73 9.80 12.12
CA VAL A 15 -6.42 9.76 13.55
C VAL A 15 -5.64 8.50 13.83
N TYR A 16 -4.48 8.63 14.44
CA TYR A 16 -3.62 7.49 14.73
C TYR A 16 -2.93 7.61 16.10
N ASN A 17 -2.53 6.48 16.63
CA ASN A 17 -1.68 6.38 17.80
C ASN A 17 -0.41 5.61 17.45
N ASP A 18 0.70 6.34 17.33
CA ASP A 18 2.05 5.82 17.00
C ASP A 18 3.01 5.84 18.19
N ARG A 19 2.54 6.30 19.36
CA ARG A 19 3.35 6.28 20.59
C ARG A 19 3.93 4.90 20.77
N ALA A 20 5.22 4.83 21.12
CA ALA A 20 6.08 3.63 21.21
C ALA A 20 5.52 2.48 22.07
N GLN A 21 4.30 2.09 21.82
CA GLN A 21 3.55 1.04 22.48
C GLN A 21 3.61 -0.25 21.66
N LYS A 22 3.29 -1.36 22.32
CA LYS A 22 3.19 -2.65 21.64
C LYS A 22 2.09 -2.68 20.57
N PHE A 23 1.03 -1.91 20.79
CA PHE A 23 -0.11 -1.81 19.88
C PHE A 23 -0.22 -0.40 19.30
N THR A 24 -0.31 -0.31 17.97
CA THR A 24 -0.54 0.91 17.22
C THR A 24 -1.80 0.78 16.39
N TRP A 25 -2.50 1.88 16.15
CA TRP A 25 -3.71 1.88 15.33
C TRP A 25 -3.87 3.22 14.62
N GLY A 26 -4.57 3.19 13.52
CA GLY A 26 -4.98 4.36 12.78
C GLY A 26 -6.33 4.15 12.12
N LEU A 27 -7.09 5.23 12.03
CA LEU A 27 -8.38 5.30 11.35
C LEU A 27 -8.34 6.47 10.38
N GLY A 28 -8.84 6.30 9.18
CA GLY A 28 -8.89 7.35 8.19
C GLY A 28 -10.21 7.37 7.42
N PHE A 29 -10.56 8.55 7.00
CA PHE A 29 -11.65 8.79 6.06
C PHE A 29 -11.15 9.73 4.97
N GLN A 30 -11.44 9.39 3.72
CA GLN A 30 -11.01 10.14 2.55
C GLN A 30 -12.18 10.29 1.59
N HIS A 31 -12.40 11.51 1.13
CA HIS A 31 -13.34 11.83 0.06
C HIS A 31 -12.54 12.21 -1.18
N VAL A 32 -12.71 11.45 -2.25
CA VAL A 32 -12.05 11.68 -3.54
C VAL A 32 -13.11 12.00 -4.57
N LYS A 33 -13.00 13.18 -5.19
CA LYS A 33 -13.84 13.59 -6.29
C LYS A 33 -12.96 13.78 -7.53
N GLN A 34 -13.29 13.10 -8.61
CA GLN A 34 -12.58 13.18 -9.88
C GLN A 34 -13.58 13.16 -11.03
N GLU A 35 -13.60 14.23 -11.82
CA GLU A 35 -14.71 14.44 -12.76
C GLU A 35 -14.69 13.55 -14.01
N LYS A 36 -13.54 13.11 -14.50
CA LYS A 36 -13.44 12.38 -15.77
C LYS A 36 -13.12 10.89 -15.62
N GLU A 37 -12.18 10.53 -14.78
CA GLU A 37 -11.73 9.13 -14.68
C GLU A 37 -12.69 8.28 -13.84
N LEU A 38 -13.24 8.81 -12.77
CA LEU A 38 -14.24 8.12 -11.95
C LEU A 38 -15.56 7.91 -12.68
N LYS A 39 -15.99 8.86 -13.53
CA LYS A 39 -17.19 8.68 -14.37
C LYS A 39 -17.04 7.58 -15.42
N ALA A 40 -15.84 7.26 -15.86
CA ALA A 40 -15.59 6.15 -16.77
C ALA A 40 -15.63 4.78 -16.09
N LEU A 41 -15.39 4.73 -14.77
CA LEU A 41 -15.34 3.51 -13.96
C LEU A 41 -16.60 3.30 -13.13
N ILE A 42 -17.24 4.39 -12.72
CA ILE A 42 -18.44 4.42 -11.90
C ILE A 42 -19.32 5.58 -12.36
N ASP A 43 -20.61 5.38 -12.38
CA ASP A 43 -21.58 6.42 -12.76
C ASP A 43 -21.59 7.62 -11.79
N ASN A 44 -20.76 7.60 -10.77
CA ASN A 44 -20.55 8.62 -9.75
C ASN A 44 -19.18 9.28 -9.85
N SER A 45 -19.15 10.60 -9.72
CA SER A 45 -17.92 11.40 -9.75
C SER A 45 -17.15 11.43 -8.42
N SER A 46 -17.59 10.72 -7.38
CA SER A 46 -16.96 10.73 -6.06
C SER A 46 -17.00 9.38 -5.36
N VAL A 47 -15.94 9.09 -4.59
CA VAL A 47 -15.79 7.88 -3.78
C VAL A 47 -15.37 8.29 -2.37
N ASN A 48 -15.96 7.64 -1.37
CA ASN A 48 -15.56 7.75 0.03
C ASN A 48 -14.78 6.50 0.41
N ILE A 49 -13.58 6.67 0.97
CA ILE A 49 -12.71 5.58 1.39
C ILE A 49 -12.54 5.64 2.90
N TRP A 50 -12.92 4.57 3.57
CA TRP A 50 -12.66 4.34 4.99
C TRP A 50 -11.47 3.40 5.12
N ASN A 51 -10.53 3.71 5.99
CA ASN A 51 -9.39 2.86 6.25
C ASN A 51 -9.13 2.66 7.73
N VAL A 52 -8.58 1.52 8.07
CA VAL A 52 -8.09 1.17 9.40
C VAL A 52 -6.74 0.49 9.27
N GLY A 53 -5.79 0.93 10.07
CA GLY A 53 -4.46 0.32 10.22
C GLY A 53 -4.24 -0.17 11.64
N LEU A 54 -3.63 -1.34 11.79
CA LEU A 54 -3.29 -1.94 13.07
C LEU A 54 -1.85 -2.44 13.03
N GLY A 55 -1.14 -2.30 14.15
CA GLY A 55 0.21 -2.82 14.31
C GLY A 55 0.41 -3.41 15.69
N TYR A 56 1.12 -4.53 15.76
CA TYR A 56 1.47 -5.18 17.02
C TYR A 56 2.94 -5.61 17.05
N LYS A 57 3.66 -5.18 18.08
CA LYS A 57 5.05 -5.57 18.34
C LYS A 57 5.09 -6.77 19.27
N PHE A 58 5.43 -7.94 18.77
CA PHE A 58 5.65 -9.14 19.59
C PHE A 58 6.92 -9.01 20.43
N THR A 59 7.99 -8.55 19.76
CA THR A 59 9.30 -8.27 20.33
C THR A 59 9.86 -6.97 19.75
N ASN A 60 11.06 -6.55 20.17
CA ASN A 60 11.76 -5.42 19.55
C ASN A 60 12.11 -5.68 18.08
N ASP A 61 12.22 -6.94 17.69
CA ASP A 61 12.65 -7.37 16.36
C ASP A 61 11.51 -7.91 15.50
N LEU A 62 10.36 -8.24 16.08
CA LEU A 62 9.24 -8.87 15.35
C LEU A 62 7.96 -8.07 15.55
N ASN A 63 7.39 -7.61 14.43
CA ASN A 63 6.11 -6.92 14.43
C ASN A 63 5.22 -7.37 13.27
N LEU A 64 3.91 -7.31 13.51
CA LEU A 64 2.86 -7.56 12.54
C LEU A 64 2.12 -6.26 12.28
N THR A 65 1.90 -5.93 11.03
CA THR A 65 1.06 -4.80 10.61
C THR A 65 -0.06 -5.28 9.71
N GLY A 66 -1.20 -4.64 9.81
CA GLY A 66 -2.34 -4.91 8.95
C GLY A 66 -3.07 -3.62 8.63
N ALA A 67 -3.64 -3.55 7.43
CA ALA A 67 -4.47 -2.45 7.01
C ALA A 67 -5.68 -2.97 6.23
N TYR A 68 -6.80 -2.26 6.33
CA TYR A 68 -8.01 -2.50 5.57
C TYR A 68 -8.57 -1.16 5.10
N ALA A 69 -9.02 -1.12 3.85
CA ALA A 69 -9.73 0.02 3.29
C ALA A 69 -10.97 -0.43 2.53
N HIS A 70 -12.01 0.39 2.56
CA HIS A 70 -13.26 0.16 1.85
C HIS A 70 -13.74 1.43 1.17
N ALA A 71 -14.00 1.32 -0.13
CA ALA A 71 -14.59 2.37 -0.95
C ALA A 71 -16.11 2.24 -0.98
N SER A 72 -16.81 3.33 -0.68
CA SER A 72 -18.26 3.47 -0.76
C SER A 72 -18.64 4.59 -1.72
N GLY A 73 -19.88 4.56 -2.24
CA GLY A 73 -20.35 5.53 -3.24
C GLY A 73 -20.18 5.05 -4.69
N ALA A 74 -19.52 3.93 -4.91
CA ALA A 74 -19.41 3.31 -6.23
C ALA A 74 -20.63 2.46 -6.55
N ASP A 75 -21.01 2.42 -7.84
CA ASP A 75 -22.15 1.66 -8.33
C ASP A 75 -22.13 0.18 -7.89
N SER A 76 -23.31 -0.40 -7.70
CA SER A 76 -23.49 -1.80 -7.34
C SER A 76 -22.96 -2.79 -8.38
N ALA A 77 -22.87 -2.37 -9.65
CA ALA A 77 -22.33 -3.17 -10.74
C ALA A 77 -20.83 -3.49 -10.60
N ILE A 78 -20.09 -2.70 -9.83
CA ILE A 78 -18.66 -2.94 -9.61
C ILE A 78 -18.48 -4.06 -8.58
N ALA A 79 -17.76 -5.10 -8.99
CA ALA A 79 -17.48 -6.24 -8.13
C ALA A 79 -16.84 -5.80 -6.80
N SER A 80 -17.31 -6.36 -5.69
CA SER A 80 -16.87 -6.00 -4.33
C SER A 80 -15.34 -6.11 -4.12
N LYS A 81 -14.67 -6.93 -4.92
CA LYS A 81 -13.20 -7.10 -4.90
C LYS A 81 -12.43 -5.82 -5.25
N HIS A 82 -13.03 -4.91 -6.04
CA HIS A 82 -12.44 -3.63 -6.40
C HIS A 82 -12.71 -2.51 -5.38
N LYS A 83 -13.70 -2.72 -4.50
CA LYS A 83 -14.07 -1.76 -3.45
C LYS A 83 -13.33 -1.99 -2.13
N ARG A 84 -12.53 -3.05 -2.02
CA ARG A 84 -11.84 -3.44 -0.79
C ARG A 84 -10.35 -3.57 -1.04
N SER A 85 -9.57 -3.04 -0.10
CA SER A 85 -8.14 -3.30 -0.03
C SER A 85 -7.79 -3.78 1.36
N TYR A 86 -6.87 -4.72 1.45
CA TYR A 86 -6.30 -5.15 2.72
C TYR A 86 -4.88 -5.64 2.50
N ALA A 87 -4.07 -5.43 3.53
CA ALA A 87 -2.69 -5.89 3.57
C ALA A 87 -2.37 -6.41 4.97
N ILE A 88 -1.55 -7.44 5.03
CA ILE A 88 -0.96 -7.94 6.27
C ILE A 88 0.52 -8.18 6.02
N GLN A 89 1.37 -7.75 6.94
CA GLN A 89 2.81 -7.86 6.79
C GLN A 89 3.48 -8.18 8.13
N LEU A 90 4.29 -9.24 8.13
CA LEU A 90 5.17 -9.59 9.23
C LEU A 90 6.57 -9.08 8.93
N ASN A 91 7.12 -8.31 9.86
CA ASN A 91 8.45 -7.71 9.74
C ASN A 91 9.36 -8.28 10.81
N TYR A 92 10.57 -8.65 10.40
CA TYR A 92 11.64 -9.08 11.30
C TYR A 92 12.83 -8.14 11.18
N LYS A 93 13.23 -7.54 12.31
CA LYS A 93 14.30 -6.54 12.39
C LYS A 93 14.07 -5.36 11.44
N GLY A 94 15.15 -4.78 10.94
CA GLY A 94 15.19 -3.68 9.99
C GLY A 94 16.62 -3.19 9.81
N ALA A 95 17.00 -2.85 8.59
CA ALA A 95 18.27 -2.21 8.32
C ALA A 95 18.27 -0.79 8.91
N LYS A 96 19.31 -0.45 9.64
CA LYS A 96 19.52 0.89 10.21
C LYS A 96 20.73 1.52 9.55
N ALA A 97 20.58 2.64 8.89
CA ALA A 97 21.67 3.34 8.21
C ALA A 97 22.83 3.69 9.14
N SER A 98 22.55 3.97 10.41
CA SER A 98 23.57 4.25 11.43
C SER A 98 24.36 3.02 11.88
N GLN A 99 23.93 1.81 11.56
CA GLN A 99 24.47 0.56 12.08
C GLN A 99 24.85 -0.38 10.93
N MET A 100 26.13 -0.38 10.57
CA MET A 100 26.68 -1.29 9.58
C MET A 100 26.40 -2.74 9.95
N GLY A 101 26.05 -3.57 8.96
CA GLY A 101 25.72 -4.99 9.13
C GLY A 101 24.27 -5.24 9.60
N SER A 102 23.52 -4.21 9.98
CA SER A 102 22.11 -4.39 10.33
C SER A 102 21.30 -4.82 9.10
N TRP A 103 20.31 -5.68 9.32
CA TRP A 103 19.46 -6.20 8.28
C TRP A 103 18.02 -6.42 8.78
N GLY A 104 17.11 -6.57 7.87
CA GLY A 104 15.73 -6.92 8.17
C GLY A 104 15.05 -7.57 6.98
N ALA A 105 14.01 -8.31 7.27
CA ALA A 105 13.21 -9.00 6.26
C ALA A 105 11.72 -8.82 6.54
N PHE A 106 10.90 -8.95 5.51
CA PHE A 106 9.46 -9.01 5.68
C PHE A 106 8.82 -10.00 4.71
N VAL A 107 7.65 -10.46 5.10
CA VAL A 107 6.71 -11.15 4.23
C VAL A 107 5.34 -10.51 4.39
N GLY A 108 4.65 -10.29 3.29
CA GLY A 108 3.32 -9.68 3.29
C GLY A 108 2.40 -10.28 2.25
N TYR A 109 1.12 -10.14 2.50
CA TYR A 109 0.07 -10.39 1.53
C TYR A 109 -0.74 -9.13 1.32
N ARG A 110 -1.09 -8.85 0.06
CA ARG A 110 -1.89 -7.67 -0.32
C ARG A 110 -3.03 -8.06 -1.24
N HIS A 111 -4.14 -7.39 -1.04
CA HIS A 111 -5.25 -7.32 -1.96
C HIS A 111 -5.59 -5.83 -2.12
N LEU A 112 -5.32 -5.28 -3.27
CA LEU A 112 -5.49 -3.87 -3.57
C LEU A 112 -6.61 -3.70 -4.58
N GLY A 113 -7.76 -3.24 -4.10
CA GLY A 113 -8.90 -2.92 -4.95
C GLY A 113 -8.70 -1.56 -5.62
N GLU A 114 -9.04 -1.46 -6.88
CA GLU A 114 -8.83 -0.29 -7.72
C GLU A 114 -9.46 1.01 -7.16
N LEU A 115 -10.61 0.91 -6.52
CA LEU A 115 -11.35 2.06 -5.98
C LEU A 115 -10.97 2.42 -4.53
N SER A 116 -10.33 1.52 -3.81
CA SER A 116 -10.01 1.69 -2.39
C SER A 116 -8.54 1.99 -2.13
N THR A 117 -7.75 2.18 -3.18
CA THR A 117 -6.35 2.60 -3.13
C THR A 117 -6.11 3.83 -4.00
N ILE A 118 -5.30 4.75 -3.51
CA ILE A 118 -4.86 5.91 -4.30
C ILE A 118 -3.63 5.48 -5.10
N HIS A 119 -3.76 5.43 -6.41
CA HIS A 119 -2.75 4.90 -7.34
C HIS A 119 -1.31 5.39 -7.14
N SER A 120 -1.13 6.64 -6.70
CA SER A 120 0.22 7.23 -6.56
C SER A 120 1.07 6.64 -5.43
N THR A 121 0.46 5.95 -4.46
CA THR A 121 1.15 5.48 -3.26
C THR A 121 1.69 4.05 -3.35
N TYR A 122 1.33 3.28 -4.39
CA TYR A 122 1.66 1.86 -4.49
C TYR A 122 2.28 1.46 -5.84
N ARG A 123 2.81 2.42 -6.60
CA ARG A 123 3.42 2.16 -7.92
C ARG A 123 4.61 1.22 -7.90
N GLU A 124 5.17 0.93 -6.74
CA GLU A 124 6.37 0.11 -6.59
C GLU A 124 6.13 -1.39 -6.82
N PHE A 125 4.88 -1.85 -6.88
CA PHE A 125 4.54 -3.28 -6.75
C PHE A 125 3.82 -3.91 -7.94
N GLY A 126 3.84 -3.29 -9.10
CA GLY A 126 3.27 -3.88 -10.32
C GLY A 126 2.33 -2.95 -11.09
N PRO A 127 1.80 -3.39 -12.23
CA PRO A 127 0.85 -2.63 -13.01
C PRO A 127 -0.48 -2.55 -12.27
N MET A 128 -0.84 -1.38 -11.77
CA MET A 128 -2.04 -1.16 -10.96
C MET A 128 -3.33 -0.94 -11.77
N ASN A 129 -3.33 -1.29 -13.03
CA ASN A 129 -4.53 -1.18 -13.87
C ASN A 129 -5.45 -2.37 -13.58
N GLY A 130 -6.47 -2.15 -12.77
CA GLY A 130 -7.50 -3.16 -12.49
C GLY A 130 -7.39 -3.86 -11.13
N GLY A 131 -6.57 -3.34 -10.22
CA GLY A 131 -6.34 -3.90 -8.90
C GLY A 131 -5.55 -5.21 -8.92
N GLU A 132 -4.95 -5.57 -7.80
CA GLU A 132 -4.10 -6.77 -7.70
C GLU A 132 -4.17 -7.45 -6.33
N LYS A 133 -3.76 -8.71 -6.28
CA LYS A 133 -3.56 -9.46 -5.03
C LYS A 133 -2.38 -10.40 -5.14
N GLY A 134 -1.60 -10.49 -4.09
CA GLY A 134 -0.42 -11.36 -4.10
C GLY A 134 0.40 -11.28 -2.84
N TRP A 135 1.50 -11.99 -2.88
CA TRP A 135 2.49 -12.07 -1.83
C TRP A 135 3.70 -11.22 -2.18
N GLU A 136 4.35 -10.73 -1.16
CA GLU A 136 5.59 -9.98 -1.27
C GLU A 136 6.57 -10.41 -0.19
N VAL A 137 7.83 -10.47 -0.55
CA VAL A 137 8.94 -10.65 0.39
C VAL A 137 9.98 -9.58 0.13
N GLY A 138 10.65 -9.14 1.17
CA GLY A 138 11.72 -8.17 1.05
C GLY A 138 12.81 -8.38 2.07
N LEU A 139 14.00 -7.95 1.67
CA LEU A 139 15.21 -7.91 2.48
C LEU A 139 15.79 -6.51 2.42
N SER A 140 16.17 -5.98 3.57
CA SER A 140 16.97 -4.76 3.68
C SER A 140 18.27 -5.04 4.39
N TRP A 141 19.34 -4.33 4.02
CA TRP A 141 20.66 -4.50 4.60
C TRP A 141 21.47 -3.20 4.53
N ALA A 142 22.21 -2.90 5.59
CA ALA A 142 23.12 -1.76 5.67
C ALA A 142 24.57 -2.25 5.50
N PRO A 143 25.14 -2.26 4.27
CA PRO A 143 26.50 -2.73 4.01
C PRO A 143 27.56 -1.86 4.66
N MET A 144 27.28 -0.58 4.81
CA MET A 144 28.13 0.39 5.48
C MET A 144 27.28 1.49 6.13
N LYS A 145 27.91 2.31 6.95
CA LYS A 145 27.23 3.45 7.59
C LYS A 145 26.65 4.38 6.51
N ASN A 146 25.43 4.84 6.73
CA ASN A 146 24.69 5.73 5.84
C ASN A 146 24.31 5.13 4.46
N VAL A 147 24.43 3.80 4.28
CA VAL A 147 24.00 3.12 3.06
C VAL A 147 23.03 2.00 3.41
N VAL A 148 21.89 1.95 2.75
CA VAL A 148 20.91 0.88 2.91
C VAL A 148 20.53 0.33 1.54
N GLY A 149 20.73 -0.96 1.36
CA GLY A 149 20.24 -1.72 0.23
C GLY A 149 18.89 -2.36 0.55
N LYS A 150 18.00 -2.46 -0.45
CA LYS A 150 16.69 -3.11 -0.34
C LYS A 150 16.42 -3.93 -1.60
N VAL A 151 15.91 -5.13 -1.41
CA VAL A 151 15.44 -5.99 -2.49
C VAL A 151 14.06 -6.50 -2.11
N GLN A 152 13.10 -6.40 -3.02
CA GLN A 152 11.73 -6.86 -2.83
C GLN A 152 11.29 -7.66 -4.04
N TYR A 153 10.55 -8.72 -3.81
CA TYR A 153 9.94 -9.52 -4.85
C TYR A 153 8.46 -9.72 -4.57
N TYR A 154 7.65 -9.34 -5.53
CA TYR A 154 6.20 -9.50 -5.53
C TYR A 154 5.79 -10.56 -6.56
N TRP A 155 4.83 -11.40 -6.20
CA TRP A 155 4.14 -12.31 -7.11
C TRP A 155 2.65 -12.37 -6.79
N GLY A 156 1.83 -12.21 -7.81
CA GLY A 156 0.39 -12.10 -7.61
C GLY A 156 -0.41 -12.25 -8.88
N LYS A 157 -1.59 -11.69 -8.85
CA LYS A 157 -2.55 -11.70 -9.95
C LYS A 157 -3.34 -10.40 -9.97
N GLU A 158 -3.65 -9.95 -11.17
CA GLU A 158 -4.66 -8.90 -11.39
C GLU A 158 -6.03 -9.36 -10.94
N LEU A 159 -6.82 -8.46 -10.36
CA LEU A 159 -8.18 -8.77 -9.90
C LEU A 159 -9.16 -8.92 -11.07
N THR A 160 -8.95 -8.19 -12.16
CA THR A 160 -9.84 -8.17 -13.32
C THR A 160 -9.59 -9.35 -14.23
N SER A 161 -8.37 -9.50 -14.75
CA SER A 161 -8.00 -10.48 -15.76
C SER A 161 -7.56 -11.83 -15.19
N ASN A 162 -7.21 -11.89 -13.89
CA ASN A 162 -6.50 -13.01 -13.25
C ASN A 162 -5.12 -13.31 -13.87
N ASN A 163 -4.58 -12.43 -14.70
CA ASN A 163 -3.23 -12.56 -15.22
C ASN A 163 -2.22 -12.55 -14.09
N LYS A 164 -1.23 -13.43 -14.19
CA LYS A 164 -0.11 -13.47 -13.23
C LYS A 164 0.76 -12.23 -13.42
N THR A 165 1.11 -11.60 -12.31
CA THR A 165 2.03 -10.47 -12.25
C THR A 165 3.16 -10.78 -11.29
N ASN A 166 4.37 -10.32 -11.63
CA ASN A 166 5.50 -10.35 -10.73
C ASN A 166 6.35 -9.09 -10.92
N ALA A 167 7.01 -8.67 -9.87
CA ALA A 167 7.90 -7.52 -9.91
C ALA A 167 9.09 -7.75 -8.98
N LEU A 168 10.28 -7.37 -9.44
CA LEU A 168 11.48 -7.28 -8.63
C LEU A 168 11.83 -5.81 -8.47
N TRP A 169 11.93 -5.36 -7.24
CA TRP A 169 12.37 -4.02 -6.88
C TRP A 169 13.70 -4.07 -6.16
N THR A 170 14.61 -3.21 -6.57
CA THR A 170 15.90 -3.04 -5.89
C THR A 170 16.18 -1.55 -5.69
N GLU A 171 16.66 -1.19 -4.51
CA GLU A 171 16.95 0.18 -4.12
C GLU A 171 18.29 0.24 -3.38
N LEU A 172 19.05 1.29 -3.61
CA LEU A 172 20.21 1.64 -2.83
C LEU A 172 20.10 3.10 -2.40
N SER A 173 19.95 3.31 -1.10
CA SER A 173 19.78 4.63 -0.49
C SER A 173 21.06 5.09 0.18
N PHE A 174 21.48 6.31 -0.14
CA PHE A 174 22.59 7.00 0.51
C PHE A 174 22.02 8.13 1.37
N ILE A 175 22.42 8.18 2.64
CA ILE A 175 21.89 9.12 3.64
C ILE A 175 23.04 10.05 4.06
N PHE A 176 22.89 11.35 3.77
CA PHE A 176 23.91 12.39 4.03
C PHE A 176 23.58 13.19 5.28
#